data_93e143c3ecfd82548e4c7178eba6e10a
#
_entry.id   93e143c3ecfd82548e4c7178eba6e10a
#
_cell.length_a   1.000
_cell.length_b   1.000
_cell.length_c   1.000
_cell.angle_alpha   90.00
_cell.angle_beta   90.00
_cell.angle_gamma   90.00
#
_symmetry.space_group_name_H-M   'P 1'
#
loop_
_entity.id
_entity.type
_entity.pdbx_description
1 polymer ?
#
loop_
_entity_poly.entity_id
_entity_poly.type
_entity_poly.pdbx_seq_one_letter_code
_entity_poly.pdbx_strand_id
1 'polypeptide(L)'
;MLRQFWKPILDQYKVDLVLSGHDHIYARTGDIDVTNIKNIPTGYQQAYDPDIGTVYVVSVSGPKMYEVTKGQYAKRFAENTQLYQIIDLDGNTLRFRAFTATGELYDEFKLQKREGQPNQLIESNF
;
A
#
# COMPACT_ATOMS: atom_id res chain seq x y z
N MET A 1 7.51 -15.02 -4.78
CA MET A 1 7.52 -16.32 -4.07
C MET A 1 6.57 -16.36 -2.88
N LEU A 2 6.75 -15.56 -1.86
CA LEU A 2 5.82 -15.51 -0.70
C LEU A 2 4.37 -15.21 -1.11
N ARG A 3 4.17 -14.32 -2.09
CA ARG A 3 2.87 -13.94 -2.60
C ARG A 3 2.07 -15.14 -3.16
N GLN A 4 2.71 -16.08 -3.83
CA GLN A 4 2.04 -17.25 -4.40
C GLN A 4 1.45 -18.17 -3.31
N PHE A 5 2.09 -18.24 -2.15
CA PHE A 5 1.64 -19.09 -1.05
C PHE A 5 0.68 -18.37 -0.10
N TRP A 6 0.95 -17.14 0.23
CA TRP A 6 0.19 -16.39 1.23
C TRP A 6 -1.07 -15.73 0.68
N LYS A 7 -1.00 -15.22 -0.55
CA LYS A 7 -2.14 -14.50 -1.15
C LYS A 7 -3.43 -15.32 -1.14
N PRO A 8 -3.47 -16.60 -1.56
CA PRO A 8 -4.70 -17.39 -1.54
C PRO A 8 -5.29 -17.54 -0.13
N ILE A 9 -4.44 -17.67 0.88
CA ILE A 9 -4.87 -17.76 2.28
C ILE A 9 -5.46 -16.43 2.76
N LEU A 10 -4.76 -15.34 2.50
CA LEU A 10 -5.19 -14.01 2.90
C LEU A 10 -6.49 -13.60 2.20
N ASP A 11 -6.65 -13.97 0.93
CA ASP A 11 -7.88 -13.76 0.18
C ASP A 11 -9.05 -14.59 0.76
N GLN A 12 -8.79 -15.86 1.09
CA GLN A 12 -9.78 -16.74 1.71
C GLN A 12 -10.34 -16.18 3.01
N TYR A 13 -9.48 -15.60 3.84
CA TYR A 13 -9.85 -15.02 5.12
C TYR A 13 -10.23 -13.54 5.04
N LYS A 14 -10.29 -12.97 3.85
CA LYS A 14 -10.67 -11.57 3.59
C LYS A 14 -9.89 -10.57 4.44
N VAL A 15 -8.58 -10.72 4.45
CA VAL A 15 -7.69 -9.81 5.16
C VAL A 15 -7.73 -8.44 4.48
N ASP A 16 -7.94 -7.38 5.23
CA ASP A 16 -8.11 -6.03 4.69
C ASP A 16 -6.79 -5.39 4.29
N LEU A 17 -5.78 -5.51 5.14
CA LEU A 17 -4.47 -4.88 4.96
C LEU A 17 -3.37 -5.86 5.37
N VAL A 18 -2.38 -6.00 4.52
CA VAL A 18 -1.17 -6.79 4.77
C VAL A 18 0.04 -5.88 4.80
N LEU A 19 0.70 -5.84 5.95
CA LEU A 19 1.93 -5.09 6.14
C LEU A 19 3.12 -6.05 6.11
N SER A 20 4.10 -5.72 5.34
CA SER A 20 5.36 -6.48 5.27
C SER A 20 6.56 -5.56 5.27
N GLY A 21 7.69 -6.11 5.67
CA GLY A 21 8.98 -5.45 5.70
C GLY A 21 10.02 -6.26 4.94
N HIS A 22 11.26 -6.19 5.39
CA HIS A 22 12.44 -6.86 4.85
C HIS A 22 12.98 -6.20 3.57
N ASP A 23 12.16 -5.95 2.59
CA ASP A 23 12.59 -5.16 1.42
C ASP A 23 12.72 -3.69 1.83
N HIS A 24 13.87 -3.12 1.65
CA HIS A 24 14.18 -1.75 2.07
C HIS A 24 13.63 -0.72 1.07
N ILE A 25 12.35 -0.84 0.79
CA ILE A 25 11.60 0.01 -0.13
C ILE A 25 10.24 0.35 0.47
N TYR A 26 9.56 1.31 -0.11
CA TYR A 26 8.13 1.50 0.08
C TYR A 26 7.39 1.13 -1.20
N ALA A 27 6.40 0.27 -1.08
CA ALA A 27 5.54 -0.12 -2.20
C ALA A 27 4.15 -0.53 -1.68
N ARG A 28 3.10 -0.22 -2.43
CA ARG A 28 1.77 -0.72 -2.12
C ARG A 28 0.95 -1.03 -3.37
N THR A 29 0.00 -1.92 -3.22
CA THR A 29 -1.02 -2.18 -4.24
C THR A 29 -2.11 -1.13 -4.19
N GLY A 30 -2.73 -0.85 -5.32
CA GLY A 30 -3.82 0.12 -5.43
C GLY A 30 -4.55 0.03 -6.75
N ASP A 31 -5.67 0.74 -6.83
CA ASP A 31 -6.62 0.71 -7.91
C ASP A 31 -6.39 1.85 -8.93
N ILE A 32 -5.85 2.96 -8.50
CA ILE A 32 -5.68 4.14 -9.34
C ILE A 32 -4.33 4.11 -10.04
N ASP A 33 -4.37 4.26 -11.36
CA ASP A 33 -3.20 4.59 -12.15
C ASP A 33 -2.91 6.09 -12.03
N VAL A 34 -2.10 6.45 -11.07
CA VAL A 34 -1.77 7.85 -10.85
C VAL A 34 -0.54 8.24 -11.65
N THR A 35 -0.76 8.94 -12.73
CA THR A 35 0.23 9.84 -13.29
C THR A 35 0.37 11.01 -12.34
N ASN A 36 1.16 10.86 -11.31
CA ASN A 36 1.07 11.83 -10.30
C ASN A 36 2.16 12.88 -10.37
N ILE A 37 1.71 14.05 -9.99
CA ILE A 37 2.43 15.31 -9.93
C ILE A 37 3.69 15.26 -9.03
N LYS A 38 3.80 14.26 -8.16
CA LYS A 38 4.91 14.17 -7.21
C LYS A 38 5.84 12.96 -7.44
N ASN A 39 5.73 12.32 -8.60
CA ASN A 39 6.43 11.06 -8.88
C ASN A 39 6.26 10.00 -7.77
N ILE A 40 5.15 10.05 -7.07
CA ILE A 40 4.84 9.08 -6.04
C ILE A 40 4.12 7.92 -6.73
N PRO A 41 4.76 6.78 -6.89
CA PRO A 41 4.18 5.66 -7.58
C PRO A 41 3.01 5.12 -6.80
N THR A 42 1.86 5.06 -7.38
CA THR A 42 0.70 4.43 -6.81
C THR A 42 0.54 3.03 -7.30
N GLY A 43 -0.16 2.28 -6.56
CA GLY A 43 -0.40 0.89 -6.62
C GLY A 43 -0.32 0.20 -7.97
N TYR A 44 0.11 -1.01 -7.92
CA TYR A 44 0.19 -1.88 -9.07
C TYR A 44 -1.22 -2.40 -9.38
N GLN A 45 -1.88 -1.85 -10.40
CA GLN A 45 -3.25 -2.24 -10.76
C GLN A 45 -3.41 -3.74 -10.95
N GLN A 46 -2.43 -4.40 -11.55
CA GLN A 46 -2.45 -5.86 -11.75
C GLN A 46 -2.29 -6.64 -10.45
N ALA A 47 -1.86 -6.02 -9.37
CA ALA A 47 -1.67 -6.65 -8.08
C ALA A 47 -2.81 -6.38 -7.10
N TYR A 48 -3.64 -5.40 -7.37
CA TYR A 48 -4.84 -5.13 -6.61
C TYR A 48 -6.05 -5.84 -7.27
N ASP A 49 -6.76 -6.60 -6.47
CA ASP A 49 -7.98 -7.27 -6.87
C ASP A 49 -9.15 -6.58 -6.17
N PRO A 50 -9.97 -5.79 -6.88
CA PRO A 50 -11.08 -5.08 -6.27
C PRO A 50 -12.20 -6.02 -5.79
N ASP A 51 -12.29 -7.23 -6.32
CA ASP A 51 -13.27 -8.23 -5.88
C ASP A 51 -12.87 -8.87 -4.53
N ILE A 52 -11.61 -8.79 -4.17
CA ILE A 52 -11.09 -9.22 -2.87
C ILE A 52 -10.92 -8.04 -1.91
N GLY A 53 -10.36 -6.93 -2.38
CA GLY A 53 -10.23 -5.69 -1.63
C GLY A 53 -9.05 -5.63 -0.66
N THR A 54 -8.11 -6.58 -0.71
CA THR A 54 -6.91 -6.59 0.14
C THR A 54 -5.85 -5.64 -0.39
N VAL A 55 -5.33 -4.77 0.45
CA VAL A 55 -4.17 -3.93 0.13
C VAL A 55 -2.91 -4.50 0.77
N TYR A 56 -1.86 -4.62 -0.01
CA TYR A 56 -0.53 -5.07 0.43
C TYR A 56 0.42 -3.88 0.47
N VAL A 57 1.12 -3.72 1.59
CA VAL A 57 2.11 -2.66 1.78
C VAL A 57 3.43 -3.28 2.19
N VAL A 58 4.49 -2.90 1.51
CA VAL A 58 5.88 -3.11 1.94
C VAL A 58 6.42 -1.76 2.37
N SER A 59 6.99 -1.68 3.55
CA SER A 59 7.53 -0.43 4.06
C SER A 59 8.84 -0.63 4.81
N VAL A 60 9.73 0.33 4.64
CA VAL A 60 10.98 0.42 5.38
C VAL A 60 10.99 1.72 6.19
N SER A 61 11.35 1.61 7.47
CA SER A 61 11.51 2.78 8.35
C SER A 61 12.98 3.05 8.69
N GLY A 62 13.88 2.14 8.38
CA GLY A 62 15.30 2.29 8.65
C GLY A 62 16.03 3.17 7.64
N PRO A 63 17.26 3.60 7.96
CA PRO A 63 18.04 4.48 7.08
C PRO A 63 18.57 3.79 5.82
N LYS A 64 18.60 2.46 5.81
CA LYS A 64 19.09 1.69 4.67
C LYS A 64 17.96 1.41 3.71
N MET A 65 17.98 2.05 2.57
CA MET A 65 17.06 1.78 1.47
C MET A 65 17.83 1.29 0.25
N TYR A 66 17.15 0.49 -0.58
CA TYR A 66 17.71 0.01 -1.83
C TYR A 66 17.17 0.82 -3.00
N GLU A 67 17.97 0.87 -4.06
CA GLU A 67 17.48 1.36 -5.35
C GLU A 67 16.41 0.42 -5.89
N VAL A 68 15.33 0.99 -6.38
CA VAL A 68 14.23 0.23 -6.95
C VAL A 68 14.45 0.12 -8.45
N THR A 69 14.48 -1.12 -8.95
CA THR A 69 14.48 -1.35 -10.39
C THR A 69 13.14 -0.90 -10.97
N LYS A 70 13.16 0.19 -11.69
CA LYS A 70 11.96 0.79 -12.27
C LYS A 70 11.24 -0.21 -13.16
N GLY A 71 9.99 -0.47 -12.91
CA GLY A 71 9.07 -1.02 -13.89
C GLY A 71 8.37 -2.34 -13.58
N GLN A 72 8.63 -3.03 -12.48
CA GLN A 72 8.05 -4.37 -12.33
C GLN A 72 6.97 -4.56 -11.26
N TYR A 73 6.93 -3.83 -10.15
CA TYR A 73 6.10 -4.28 -9.02
C TYR A 73 5.26 -3.25 -8.29
N ALA A 74 5.60 -2.00 -8.31
CA ALA A 74 4.82 -1.01 -7.61
C ALA A 74 4.89 0.35 -8.28
N LYS A 75 3.79 1.06 -8.26
CA LYS A 75 3.75 2.43 -8.76
C LYS A 75 3.99 3.45 -7.66
N ARG A 76 3.97 3.04 -6.40
CA ARG A 76 4.41 3.90 -5.30
C ARG A 76 5.59 3.26 -4.60
N PHE A 77 6.75 3.87 -4.75
CA PHE A 77 7.99 3.45 -4.13
C PHE A 77 8.80 4.66 -3.69
N ALA A 78 9.54 4.52 -2.61
CA ALA A 78 10.47 5.53 -2.15
C ALA A 78 11.88 4.97 -2.16
N GLU A 79 12.81 5.79 -2.63
CA GLU A 79 14.24 5.59 -2.53
C GLU A 79 14.84 6.64 -1.60
N ASN A 80 15.77 6.23 -0.74
CA ASN A 80 16.51 7.13 0.16
C ASN A 80 15.60 8.00 1.06
N THR A 81 14.39 7.52 1.34
CA THR A 81 13.43 8.23 2.18
C THR A 81 12.93 7.31 3.27
N GLN A 82 13.18 7.69 4.51
CA GLN A 82 12.62 6.98 5.66
C GLN A 82 11.14 7.34 5.81
N LEU A 83 10.33 6.31 6.00
CA LEU A 83 8.89 6.46 6.15
C LEU A 83 8.40 5.80 7.44
N TYR A 84 7.36 6.37 8.02
CA TYR A 84 6.59 5.73 9.07
C TYR A 84 5.09 5.80 8.73
N GLN A 85 4.33 4.91 9.31
CA GLN A 85 2.91 4.78 9.01
C GLN A 85 2.07 5.03 10.25
N ILE A 86 0.92 5.67 10.04
CA ILE A 86 -0.13 5.80 11.03
C ILE A 86 -1.39 5.17 10.45
N ILE A 87 -1.95 4.22 11.19
CA ILE A 87 -3.16 3.51 10.81
C ILE A 87 -4.22 3.79 11.86
N ASP A 88 -5.30 4.43 11.43
CA ASP A 88 -6.46 4.72 12.25
C ASP A 88 -7.59 3.76 11.89
N LEU A 89 -8.23 3.18 12.90
CA LEU A 89 -9.40 2.34 12.75
C LEU A 89 -10.59 3.01 13.43
N ASP A 90 -11.64 3.28 12.67
CA ASP A 90 -12.87 3.85 13.16
C ASP A 90 -14.08 3.10 12.57
N GLY A 91 -14.70 2.26 13.37
CA GLY A 91 -15.79 1.40 12.90
C GLY A 91 -15.40 0.57 11.69
N ASN A 92 -16.04 0.82 10.58
CA ASN A 92 -15.80 0.12 9.31
C ASN A 92 -14.78 0.81 8.39
N THR A 93 -14.08 1.82 8.88
CA THR A 93 -13.09 2.57 8.11
C THR A 93 -11.70 2.36 8.67
N LEU A 94 -10.77 1.96 7.79
CA LEU A 94 -9.34 1.97 8.03
C LEU A 94 -8.74 3.11 7.23
N ARG A 95 -7.99 3.99 7.88
CA ARG A 95 -7.20 5.04 7.24
C ARG A 95 -5.73 4.75 7.39
N PHE A 96 -5.04 4.64 6.28
CA PHE A 96 -3.60 4.43 6.23
C PHE A 96 -2.93 5.72 5.75
N ARG A 97 -1.91 6.13 6.48
CA ARG A 97 -1.07 7.28 6.09
C ARG A 97 0.40 6.92 6.27
N ALA A 98 1.21 7.20 5.27
CA ALA A 98 2.66 7.11 5.34
C ALA A 98 3.26 8.52 5.31
N PHE A 99 4.16 8.78 6.23
CA PHE A 99 4.84 10.06 6.35
C PHE A 99 6.34 9.89 6.17
N THR A 100 6.99 10.89 5.61
CA THR A 100 8.46 10.98 5.65
C THR A 100 8.94 11.22 7.09
N ALA A 101 10.21 10.95 7.35
CA ALA A 101 10.81 11.22 8.66
C ALA A 101 10.74 12.70 9.05
N THR A 102 10.60 13.59 8.08
CA THR A 102 10.42 15.04 8.29
C THR A 102 8.96 15.45 8.48
N GLY A 103 8.02 14.50 8.46
CA GLY A 103 6.61 14.75 8.75
C GLY A 103 5.74 15.09 7.54
N GLU A 104 6.27 14.98 6.32
CA GLU A 104 5.48 15.21 5.11
C GLU A 104 4.64 13.98 4.76
N LEU A 105 3.37 14.19 4.41
CA LEU A 105 2.50 13.11 3.96
C LEU A 105 2.98 12.60 2.60
N TYR A 106 3.34 11.30 2.57
CA TYR A 106 3.86 10.63 1.39
C TYR A 106 2.80 9.82 0.65
N ASP A 107 1.98 9.11 1.40
CA ASP A 107 0.91 8.26 0.86
C ASP A 107 -0.29 8.22 1.80
N GLU A 108 -1.49 8.11 1.23
CA GLU A 108 -2.72 7.96 1.98
C GLU A 108 -3.75 7.17 1.20
N PHE A 109 -4.43 6.27 1.88
CA PHE A 109 -5.63 5.63 1.39
C PHE A 109 -6.59 5.28 2.54
N LYS A 110 -7.82 5.01 2.19
CA LYS A 110 -8.84 4.47 3.10
C LYS A 110 -9.38 3.16 2.57
N LEU A 111 -9.65 2.24 3.46
CA LEU A 111 -10.46 1.06 3.20
C LEU A 111 -11.78 1.20 3.93
N GLN A 112 -12.86 1.15 3.19
CA GLN A 112 -14.21 1.17 3.74
C GLN A 112 -14.81 -0.23 3.65
N LYS A 113 -15.09 -0.85 4.79
CA LYS A 113 -15.81 -2.13 4.82
C LYS A 113 -17.25 -1.93 4.41
N ARG A 114 -17.75 -2.87 3.62
CA ARG A 114 -19.15 -2.89 3.16
C ARG A 114 -19.72 -4.27 3.41
N GLU A 115 -20.92 -4.31 3.98
CA GLU A 115 -21.59 -5.56 4.28
C GLU A 115 -21.88 -6.34 2.98
N GLY A 116 -21.46 -7.61 2.95
CA GLY A 116 -21.66 -8.50 1.82
C GLY A 116 -20.93 -8.13 0.53
N GLN A 117 -20.00 -7.17 0.59
CA GLN A 117 -19.24 -6.69 -0.57
C GLN A 117 -17.74 -6.57 -0.24
N PRO A 118 -16.87 -6.58 -1.26
CA PRO A 118 -15.47 -6.26 -1.06
C PRO A 118 -15.27 -4.86 -0.48
N ASN A 119 -14.16 -4.64 0.23
CA ASN A 119 -13.80 -3.32 0.72
C ASN A 119 -13.68 -2.33 -0.44
N GLN A 120 -14.16 -1.12 -0.21
CA GLN A 120 -13.91 -0.01 -1.12
C GLN A 120 -12.55 0.61 -0.79
N LEU A 121 -11.67 0.65 -1.78
CA LEU A 121 -10.40 1.38 -1.69
C LEU A 121 -10.62 2.81 -2.17
N ILE A 122 -10.27 3.76 -1.31
CA ILE A 122 -10.32 5.19 -1.61
C ILE A 122 -8.91 5.73 -1.49
N GLU A 123 -8.32 6.06 -2.61
CA GLU A 123 -6.96 6.60 -2.68
C GLU A 123 -6.99 8.12 -2.75
N SER A 124 -6.07 8.75 -2.02
CA SER A 124 -5.93 10.20 -2.08
C SER A 124 -5.08 10.59 -3.28
N ASN A 125 -5.59 11.54 -4.04
CA ASN A 125 -4.84 12.21 -5.09
C ASN A 125 -4.08 13.39 -4.46
N PHE A 126 -2.78 13.37 -4.60
CA PHE A 126 -1.92 14.48 -4.20
C PHE A 126 -1.50 15.31 -5.38
#